data_d4e0517449d288ba11801a688b891d41
#
_entry.id   d4e0517449d288ba11801a688b891d41
#
_cell.length_a   1.000
_cell.length_b   1.000
_cell.length_c   1.000
_cell.angle_alpha   90.00
_cell.angle_beta   90.00
_cell.angle_gamma   90.00
#
_symmetry.space_group_name_H-M   'P 1'
#
loop_
_entity.id
_entity.type
_entity.pdbx_description
1 polymer ?
#
loop_
_entity_poly.entity_id
_entity_poly.type
_entity_poly.pdbx_seq_one_letter_code
_entity_poly.pdbx_strand_id
1 'polypeptide(L)'
;NIKEAVSEKVGNVSEINISLTNALIATKLNAEIVMISTRENGFPTRLYPVMSDFNYIISKVKINDKTYFLDATDKLVSFGILPFRCLNSYGRAIDFQNPSDWIDIIPENPSKNDLLGILKLQENGIITGKIKKLTTLYEAKERREEVTPLSNDAIISKFENNFKNIKVISYKNENLKDIDKPLIEYFEISIENGDINGMHYLNPFFENSKMSNPFKQEDRLYPVDFGYTQSNTILFSLELPPNFKVVSAPESQSLSLEQNAGNFTVKSAIESFKVTVKSTFTINKSLFYNNEYASLKELYKQTIAIYNTP
;
A
#
# COMPACT_ATOMS: atom_id res chain seq x y z
N ASN A 1 -10.76 2.39 -33.43
CA ASN A 1 -11.50 1.22 -33.89
C ASN A 1 -10.93 -0.05 -33.27
N ILE A 2 -11.79 -0.85 -32.59
CA ILE A 2 -11.38 -2.04 -31.82
C ILE A 2 -10.58 -3.04 -32.67
N LYS A 3 -10.98 -3.29 -33.93
CA LYS A 3 -10.25 -4.22 -34.79
C LYS A 3 -8.82 -3.74 -35.09
N GLU A 4 -8.67 -2.46 -35.34
CA GLU A 4 -7.39 -1.80 -35.58
C GLU A 4 -6.52 -1.85 -34.29
N ALA A 5 -7.08 -1.51 -33.14
CA ALA A 5 -6.38 -1.58 -31.87
C ALA A 5 -5.84 -2.97 -31.56
N VAL A 6 -6.61 -4.03 -31.86
CA VAL A 6 -6.17 -5.42 -31.69
C VAL A 6 -5.06 -5.79 -32.67
N SER A 7 -5.17 -5.37 -33.96
CA SER A 7 -4.16 -5.68 -35.00
C SER A 7 -2.84 -4.96 -34.74
N GLU A 8 -2.90 -3.69 -34.34
CA GLU A 8 -1.72 -2.85 -34.07
C GLU A 8 -1.17 -2.97 -32.66
N LYS A 9 -1.93 -3.65 -31.77
CA LYS A 9 -1.60 -3.80 -30.34
C LYS A 9 -1.46 -2.45 -29.62
N VAL A 10 -2.17 -1.44 -30.10
CA VAL A 10 -2.23 -0.08 -29.53
C VAL A 10 -3.66 0.40 -29.60
N GLY A 11 -4.17 0.94 -28.50
CA GLY A 11 -5.52 1.46 -28.44
C GLY A 11 -5.72 2.41 -27.28
N ASN A 12 -6.81 3.16 -27.30
CA ASN A 12 -7.25 3.92 -26.13
C ASN A 12 -7.89 2.99 -25.08
N VAL A 13 -8.18 3.53 -23.91
CA VAL A 13 -8.77 2.78 -22.78
C VAL A 13 -10.01 1.98 -23.19
N SER A 14 -10.94 2.63 -23.89
CA SER A 14 -12.19 1.98 -24.31
C SER A 14 -11.93 0.83 -25.29
N GLU A 15 -11.06 1.02 -26.24
CA GLU A 15 -10.69 0.00 -27.23
C GLU A 15 -10.05 -1.23 -26.57
N ILE A 16 -9.16 -0.99 -25.59
CA ILE A 16 -8.47 -2.06 -24.85
C ILE A 16 -9.47 -2.84 -23.97
N ASN A 17 -10.26 -2.16 -23.15
CA ASN A 17 -11.13 -2.82 -22.19
C ASN A 17 -12.41 -3.42 -22.82
N ILE A 18 -12.92 -2.84 -23.92
CA ILE A 18 -13.98 -3.50 -24.71
C ILE A 18 -13.41 -4.74 -25.41
N SER A 19 -12.17 -4.71 -25.90
CA SER A 19 -11.51 -5.90 -26.47
C SER A 19 -11.36 -7.00 -25.43
N LEU A 20 -10.96 -6.66 -24.20
CA LEU A 20 -10.90 -7.59 -23.07
C LEU A 20 -12.29 -8.20 -22.78
N THR A 21 -13.32 -7.37 -22.67
CA THR A 21 -14.70 -7.86 -22.42
C THR A 21 -15.16 -8.81 -23.53
N ASN A 22 -14.93 -8.47 -24.79
CA ASN A 22 -15.28 -9.31 -25.93
C ASN A 22 -14.52 -10.64 -25.92
N ALA A 23 -13.24 -10.65 -25.56
CA ALA A 23 -12.45 -11.87 -25.43
C ALA A 23 -12.99 -12.77 -24.31
N LEU A 24 -13.36 -12.21 -23.16
CA LEU A 24 -13.99 -12.96 -22.04
C LEU A 24 -15.33 -13.56 -22.47
N ILE A 25 -16.20 -12.82 -23.15
CA ILE A 25 -17.47 -13.31 -23.69
C ILE A 25 -17.23 -14.44 -24.71
N ALA A 26 -16.25 -14.31 -25.58
CA ALA A 26 -15.91 -15.33 -26.58
C ALA A 26 -15.46 -16.66 -25.92
N THR A 27 -14.91 -16.62 -24.72
CA THR A 27 -14.60 -17.81 -23.90
C THR A 27 -15.79 -18.32 -23.07
N LYS A 28 -17.00 -17.79 -23.31
CA LYS A 28 -18.25 -18.12 -22.61
C LYS A 28 -18.26 -17.73 -21.12
N LEU A 29 -17.44 -16.81 -20.72
CA LEU A 29 -17.52 -16.21 -19.40
C LEU A 29 -18.62 -15.15 -19.36
N ASN A 30 -19.29 -15.04 -18.21
CA ASN A 30 -20.27 -13.98 -17.97
C ASN A 30 -19.51 -12.67 -17.71
N ALA A 31 -19.33 -11.88 -18.77
CA ALA A 31 -18.61 -10.63 -18.73
C ALA A 31 -19.44 -9.48 -19.33
N GLU A 32 -19.30 -8.30 -18.78
CA GLU A 32 -19.98 -7.08 -19.19
C GLU A 32 -19.09 -5.86 -19.06
N ILE A 33 -19.43 -4.79 -19.76
CA ILE A 33 -18.78 -3.49 -19.69
C ILE A 33 -19.29 -2.74 -18.47
N VAL A 34 -18.40 -2.06 -17.80
CA VAL A 34 -18.76 -1.10 -16.74
C VAL A 34 -18.21 0.27 -17.12
N MET A 35 -19.12 1.22 -17.26
CA MET A 35 -18.77 2.64 -17.39
C MET A 35 -18.50 3.22 -16.02
N ILE A 36 -17.39 3.92 -15.89
CA ILE A 36 -16.99 4.59 -14.65
C ILE A 36 -16.59 6.05 -14.91
N SER A 37 -16.69 6.84 -13.89
CA SER A 37 -16.01 8.12 -13.81
C SER A 37 -14.72 7.95 -13.05
N THR A 38 -13.60 8.38 -13.59
CA THR A 38 -12.33 8.33 -12.86
C THR A 38 -12.33 9.32 -11.70
N ARG A 39 -11.44 9.09 -10.72
CA ARG A 39 -11.30 9.97 -9.54
C ARG A 39 -11.13 11.45 -9.90
N GLU A 40 -10.44 11.74 -10.98
CA GLU A 40 -10.22 13.12 -11.47
C GLU A 40 -11.45 13.75 -12.11
N ASN A 41 -12.38 12.93 -12.60
CA ASN A 41 -13.59 13.39 -13.28
C ASN A 41 -14.78 13.64 -12.32
N GLY A 42 -14.67 13.23 -11.04
CA GLY A 42 -15.71 13.37 -10.04
C GLY A 42 -16.73 12.23 -10.06
N PHE A 43 -17.83 12.38 -9.31
CA PHE A 43 -18.85 11.34 -9.16
C PHE A 43 -19.96 11.49 -10.18
N PRO A 44 -20.36 10.43 -10.92
CA PRO A 44 -21.54 10.47 -11.78
C PRO A 44 -22.82 10.52 -10.94
N THR A 45 -23.86 11.14 -11.47
CA THR A 45 -25.13 11.24 -10.76
C THR A 45 -25.87 9.90 -10.77
N ARG A 46 -26.34 9.43 -9.58
CA ARG A 46 -27.09 8.16 -9.47
C ARG A 46 -28.57 8.30 -9.78
N LEU A 47 -29.14 9.49 -9.70
CA LEU A 47 -30.57 9.71 -9.93
C LEU A 47 -30.98 9.35 -11.35
N TYR A 48 -30.17 9.76 -12.33
CA TYR A 48 -30.29 9.37 -13.73
C TYR A 48 -28.89 9.38 -14.36
N PRO A 49 -28.53 8.33 -15.10
CA PRO A 49 -27.21 8.26 -15.70
C PRO A 49 -27.09 9.25 -16.88
N VAL A 50 -26.13 10.13 -16.80
CA VAL A 50 -25.78 11.05 -17.89
C VAL A 50 -24.48 10.57 -18.52
N MET A 51 -24.50 10.33 -19.83
CA MET A 51 -23.34 9.77 -20.54
C MET A 51 -22.05 10.59 -20.39
N SER A 52 -22.18 11.91 -20.29
CA SER A 52 -21.02 12.80 -20.11
C SER A 52 -20.36 12.71 -18.72
N ASP A 53 -21.00 12.06 -17.76
CA ASP A 53 -20.42 11.85 -16.42
C ASP A 53 -19.38 10.69 -16.44
N PHE A 54 -19.36 9.88 -17.49
CA PHE A 54 -18.47 8.73 -17.61
C PHE A 54 -17.35 9.03 -18.60
N ASN A 55 -16.13 8.79 -18.20
CA ASN A 55 -14.95 9.00 -19.02
C ASN A 55 -14.05 7.75 -19.16
N TYR A 56 -14.48 6.61 -18.61
CA TYR A 56 -13.66 5.42 -18.57
C TYR A 56 -14.51 4.14 -18.64
N ILE A 57 -13.92 3.07 -19.18
CA ILE A 57 -14.56 1.75 -19.29
C ILE A 57 -13.63 0.72 -18.64
N ILE A 58 -14.21 -0.16 -17.81
CA ILE A 58 -13.57 -1.35 -17.29
C ILE A 58 -14.40 -2.57 -17.65
N SER A 59 -13.84 -3.77 -17.47
CA SER A 59 -14.56 -5.04 -17.64
C SER A 59 -14.96 -5.60 -16.29
N LYS A 60 -16.17 -6.14 -16.20
CA LYS A 60 -16.64 -6.97 -15.08
C LYS A 60 -16.79 -8.40 -15.58
N VAL A 61 -16.35 -9.39 -14.80
CA VAL A 61 -16.51 -10.81 -15.14
C VAL A 61 -16.86 -11.59 -13.89
N LYS A 62 -17.79 -12.55 -14.03
CA LYS A 62 -18.12 -13.49 -12.97
C LYS A 62 -17.44 -14.82 -13.26
N ILE A 63 -16.63 -15.31 -12.31
CA ILE A 63 -15.95 -16.61 -12.37
C ILE A 63 -16.24 -17.36 -11.07
N ASN A 64 -16.85 -18.54 -11.14
CA ASN A 64 -17.17 -19.37 -9.97
C ASN A 64 -17.84 -18.57 -8.84
N ASP A 65 -18.92 -17.86 -9.14
CA ASP A 65 -19.68 -17.00 -8.21
C ASP A 65 -18.94 -15.77 -7.65
N LYS A 66 -17.69 -15.57 -7.97
CA LYS A 66 -16.94 -14.37 -7.63
C LYS A 66 -16.92 -13.39 -8.78
N THR A 67 -17.20 -12.12 -8.47
CA THR A 67 -17.13 -11.01 -9.42
C THR A 67 -15.72 -10.39 -9.37
N TYR A 68 -15.15 -10.15 -10.55
CA TYR A 68 -13.88 -9.46 -10.73
C TYR A 68 -14.08 -8.24 -11.62
N PHE A 69 -13.43 -7.15 -11.25
CA PHE A 69 -13.26 -5.99 -12.12
C PHE A 69 -11.87 -6.03 -12.74
N LEU A 70 -11.79 -5.80 -14.04
CA LEU A 70 -10.56 -5.93 -14.80
C LEU A 70 -10.30 -4.68 -15.65
N ASP A 71 -9.04 -4.32 -15.74
CA ASP A 71 -8.53 -3.25 -16.61
C ASP A 71 -7.21 -3.71 -17.24
N ALA A 72 -7.16 -3.78 -18.58
CA ALA A 72 -5.96 -4.22 -19.29
C ALA A 72 -5.04 -3.04 -19.73
N THR A 73 -5.28 -1.84 -19.23
CA THR A 73 -4.49 -0.65 -19.63
C THR A 73 -3.24 -0.43 -18.76
N ASP A 74 -3.14 -1.09 -17.59
CA ASP A 74 -2.01 -0.96 -16.69
C ASP A 74 -1.33 -2.33 -16.47
N LYS A 75 -0.09 -2.44 -16.95
CA LYS A 75 0.70 -3.68 -16.93
C LYS A 75 1.24 -4.08 -15.55
N LEU A 76 1.14 -3.20 -14.56
CA LEU A 76 1.64 -3.44 -13.20
C LEU A 76 0.52 -3.71 -12.19
N VAL A 77 -0.72 -3.76 -12.66
CA VAL A 77 -1.89 -4.09 -11.84
C VAL A 77 -2.21 -5.57 -11.97
N SER A 78 -2.29 -6.26 -10.83
CA SER A 78 -2.58 -7.69 -10.74
C SER A 78 -4.02 -8.01 -11.20
N PHE A 79 -4.27 -9.27 -11.54
CA PHE A 79 -5.61 -9.74 -11.87
C PHE A 79 -6.64 -9.41 -10.77
N GLY A 80 -7.79 -8.87 -11.17
CA GLY A 80 -8.88 -8.53 -10.24
C GLY A 80 -8.68 -7.24 -9.44
N ILE A 81 -7.60 -6.49 -9.72
CA ILE A 81 -7.33 -5.17 -9.16
C ILE A 81 -7.51 -4.13 -10.25
N LEU A 82 -8.07 -2.99 -9.92
CA LEU A 82 -8.22 -1.87 -10.83
C LEU A 82 -7.10 -0.83 -10.62
N PRO A 83 -6.67 -0.10 -11.63
CA PRO A 83 -5.83 1.07 -11.45
C PRO A 83 -6.44 2.06 -10.46
N PHE A 84 -5.62 2.73 -9.67
CA PHE A 84 -6.07 3.67 -8.63
C PHE A 84 -7.06 4.74 -9.16
N ARG A 85 -6.84 5.23 -10.38
CA ARG A 85 -7.74 6.19 -11.05
C ARG A 85 -9.18 5.68 -11.20
N CYS A 86 -9.39 4.36 -11.21
CA CYS A 86 -10.70 3.73 -11.37
C CYS A 86 -11.46 3.51 -10.05
N LEU A 87 -10.81 3.71 -8.90
CA LEU A 87 -11.39 3.52 -7.57
C LEU A 87 -12.22 4.72 -7.17
N ASN A 88 -13.38 4.89 -7.77
CA ASN A 88 -14.29 6.03 -7.54
C ASN A 88 -15.69 5.58 -7.07
N SER A 89 -15.72 4.68 -6.12
CA SER A 89 -16.89 4.17 -5.40
C SER A 89 -17.86 3.32 -6.22
N TYR A 90 -18.26 3.71 -7.41
CA TYR A 90 -19.27 2.98 -8.20
C TYR A 90 -19.16 3.25 -9.69
N GLY A 91 -19.78 2.36 -10.48
CA GLY A 91 -19.92 2.46 -11.92
C GLY A 91 -21.28 1.98 -12.41
N ARG A 92 -21.51 2.05 -13.71
CA ARG A 92 -22.72 1.60 -14.38
C ARG A 92 -22.42 0.39 -15.24
N ALA A 93 -22.89 -0.78 -14.82
CA ALA A 93 -22.78 -2.01 -15.60
C ALA A 93 -23.76 -1.98 -16.78
N ILE A 94 -23.27 -2.32 -17.96
CA ILE A 94 -24.04 -2.33 -19.20
C ILE A 94 -24.25 -3.75 -19.65
N ASP A 95 -25.47 -4.21 -19.53
CA ASP A 95 -25.95 -5.43 -20.19
C ASP A 95 -26.78 -5.03 -21.41
N PHE A 96 -26.40 -5.49 -22.60
CA PHE A 96 -27.11 -5.15 -23.83
C PHE A 96 -28.47 -5.87 -23.97
N GLN A 97 -28.77 -6.84 -23.11
CA GLN A 97 -30.03 -7.61 -23.11
C GLN A 97 -30.96 -7.19 -21.97
N ASN A 98 -30.46 -6.59 -20.91
CA ASN A 98 -31.18 -6.22 -19.71
C ASN A 98 -30.94 -4.74 -19.38
N PRO A 99 -31.77 -4.12 -18.54
CA PRO A 99 -31.53 -2.77 -18.02
C PRO A 99 -30.19 -2.68 -17.32
N SER A 100 -29.46 -1.61 -17.55
CA SER A 100 -28.18 -1.33 -16.90
C SER A 100 -28.35 -1.03 -15.41
N ASP A 101 -27.36 -1.41 -14.59
CA ASP A 101 -27.39 -1.29 -13.13
C ASP A 101 -26.19 -0.55 -12.54
N TRP A 102 -26.39 0.11 -11.39
CA TRP A 102 -25.31 0.66 -10.58
C TRP A 102 -24.64 -0.44 -9.78
N ILE A 103 -23.30 -0.47 -9.82
CA ILE A 103 -22.49 -1.42 -9.07
C ILE A 103 -21.42 -0.69 -8.28
N ASP A 104 -21.17 -1.16 -7.06
CA ASP A 104 -20.10 -0.59 -6.24
C ASP A 104 -18.74 -1.18 -6.63
N ILE A 105 -17.72 -0.31 -6.61
CA ILE A 105 -16.33 -0.65 -6.95
C ILE A 105 -15.51 -0.43 -5.68
N ILE A 106 -15.44 -1.46 -4.85
CA ILE A 106 -14.77 -1.42 -3.56
C ILE A 106 -13.69 -2.53 -3.53
N PRO A 107 -12.41 -2.18 -3.36
CA PRO A 107 -11.36 -3.18 -3.17
C PRO A 107 -11.60 -4.02 -1.91
N GLU A 108 -11.57 -5.34 -2.05
CA GLU A 108 -11.86 -6.28 -0.96
C GLU A 108 -10.71 -6.43 0.04
N ASN A 109 -9.47 -6.35 -0.44
CA ASN A 109 -8.29 -6.67 0.36
C ASN A 109 -7.47 -5.42 0.67
N PRO A 110 -6.90 -5.33 1.88
CA PRO A 110 -5.99 -4.24 2.22
C PRO A 110 -4.68 -4.37 1.44
N SER A 111 -4.18 -3.25 0.96
CA SER A 111 -2.82 -3.14 0.47
C SER A 111 -1.85 -3.13 1.65
N LYS A 112 -0.79 -3.95 1.58
CA LYS A 112 0.14 -4.14 2.71
C LYS A 112 1.52 -3.62 2.39
N ASN A 113 2.14 -3.05 3.44
CA ASN A 113 3.55 -2.68 3.46
C ASN A 113 4.13 -3.18 4.79
N ASP A 114 4.65 -4.40 4.79
CA ASP A 114 5.14 -5.06 6.00
C ASP A 114 6.67 -5.09 6.01
N LEU A 115 7.27 -4.76 7.15
CA LEU A 115 8.71 -4.78 7.37
C LEU A 115 9.05 -5.71 8.55
N LEU A 116 9.98 -6.63 8.30
CA LEU A 116 10.58 -7.48 9.33
C LEU A 116 12.08 -7.15 9.43
N GLY A 117 12.51 -6.61 10.55
CA GLY A 117 13.91 -6.36 10.90
C GLY A 117 14.41 -7.37 11.95
N ILE A 118 15.42 -8.14 11.61
CA ILE A 118 16.11 -9.05 12.56
C ILE A 118 17.56 -8.61 12.63
N LEU A 119 17.92 -7.99 13.73
CA LEU A 119 19.20 -7.33 13.93
C LEU A 119 19.92 -7.87 15.16
N LYS A 120 21.23 -7.68 15.19
CA LYS A 120 22.11 -8.05 16.29
C LYS A 120 23.10 -6.93 16.57
N LEU A 121 23.15 -6.47 17.82
CA LEU A 121 24.19 -5.58 18.31
C LEU A 121 25.46 -6.39 18.57
N GLN A 122 26.59 -5.93 18.04
CA GLN A 122 27.91 -6.52 18.28
C GLN A 122 28.56 -5.84 19.50
N GLU A 123 29.56 -6.49 20.09
CA GLU A 123 30.29 -5.95 21.26
C GLU A 123 30.98 -4.59 20.97
N ASN A 124 31.34 -4.35 19.71
CA ASN A 124 31.93 -3.10 19.24
C ASN A 124 30.92 -1.99 18.92
N GLY A 125 29.61 -2.19 19.23
CA GLY A 125 28.56 -1.20 19.02
C GLY A 125 27.98 -1.19 17.59
N ILE A 126 28.50 -1.97 16.66
CA ILE A 126 27.95 -2.10 15.32
C ILE A 126 26.71 -2.99 15.36
N ILE A 127 25.64 -2.57 14.71
CA ILE A 127 24.43 -3.39 14.54
C ILE A 127 24.45 -3.99 13.14
N THR A 128 24.28 -5.30 13.05
CA THR A 128 24.18 -6.00 11.76
C THR A 128 22.88 -6.79 11.69
N GLY A 129 22.41 -7.09 10.50
CA GLY A 129 21.24 -7.96 10.34
C GLY A 129 20.53 -7.83 9.00
N LYS A 130 19.29 -8.28 8.99
CA LYS A 130 18.48 -8.39 7.77
C LYS A 130 17.15 -7.65 7.94
N ILE A 131 16.77 -6.95 6.89
CA ILE A 131 15.45 -6.35 6.74
C ILE A 131 14.77 -7.07 5.57
N LYS A 132 13.56 -7.55 5.80
CA LYS A 132 12.65 -8.06 4.77
C LYS A 132 11.48 -7.09 4.66
N LYS A 133 11.23 -6.56 3.47
CA LYS A 133 10.07 -5.74 3.14
C LYS A 133 9.14 -6.55 2.23
N LEU A 134 7.85 -6.59 2.56
CA LEU A 134 6.81 -7.26 1.78
C LEU A 134 5.73 -6.25 1.45
N THR A 135 5.48 -6.05 0.15
CA THR A 135 4.41 -5.21 -0.34
C THR A 135 3.41 -6.00 -1.18
N THR A 136 2.13 -5.63 -1.10
CA THR A 136 1.05 -6.27 -1.87
C THR A 136 0.19 -5.23 -2.57
N LEU A 137 -0.51 -5.64 -3.61
CA LEU A 137 -1.52 -4.86 -4.33
C LEU A 137 -0.99 -3.47 -4.73
N TYR A 138 -1.61 -2.37 -4.27
CA TYR A 138 -1.23 -1.00 -4.62
C TYR A 138 0.15 -0.62 -4.10
N GLU A 139 0.51 -1.01 -2.88
CA GLU A 139 1.86 -0.80 -2.35
C GLU A 139 2.92 -1.53 -3.19
N ALA A 140 2.62 -2.76 -3.64
CA ALA A 140 3.53 -3.49 -4.53
C ALA A 140 3.61 -2.87 -5.92
N LYS A 141 2.50 -2.35 -6.44
CA LYS A 141 2.47 -1.64 -7.73
C LYS A 141 3.35 -0.40 -7.67
N GLU A 142 3.12 0.48 -6.69
CA GLU A 142 3.91 1.71 -6.53
C GLU A 142 5.40 1.39 -6.34
N ARG A 143 5.71 0.39 -5.53
CA ARG A 143 7.10 -0.02 -5.33
C ARG A 143 7.73 -0.60 -6.60
N ARG A 144 6.99 -1.37 -7.41
CA ARG A 144 7.45 -1.87 -8.71
C ARG A 144 7.73 -0.72 -9.69
N GLU A 145 6.85 0.27 -9.76
CA GLU A 145 7.06 1.47 -10.59
C GLU A 145 8.34 2.20 -10.20
N GLU A 146 8.59 2.30 -8.90
CA GLU A 146 9.79 2.95 -8.37
C GLU A 146 11.08 2.18 -8.69
N VAL A 147 11.10 0.86 -8.48
CA VAL A 147 12.35 0.09 -8.53
C VAL A 147 12.67 -0.54 -9.89
N THR A 148 11.67 -0.79 -10.73
CA THR A 148 11.88 -1.43 -12.04
C THR A 148 12.87 -0.68 -12.95
N PRO A 149 12.87 0.67 -13.00
CA PRO A 149 13.83 1.40 -13.82
C PRO A 149 15.21 1.54 -13.19
N LEU A 150 15.40 1.08 -11.95
CA LEU A 150 16.63 1.29 -11.18
C LEU A 150 17.56 0.07 -11.22
N SER A 151 18.87 0.31 -11.16
CA SER A 151 19.86 -0.72 -10.84
C SER A 151 19.81 -1.07 -9.34
N ASN A 152 20.35 -2.23 -8.97
CA ASN A 152 20.48 -2.60 -7.55
C ASN A 152 21.26 -1.55 -6.75
N ASP A 153 22.33 -0.99 -7.32
CA ASP A 153 23.12 0.04 -6.65
C ASP A 153 22.33 1.33 -6.42
N ALA A 154 21.43 1.70 -7.36
CA ALA A 154 20.56 2.86 -7.20
C ALA A 154 19.49 2.60 -6.11
N ILE A 155 18.94 1.37 -6.03
CA ILE A 155 18.00 0.99 -4.96
C ILE A 155 18.70 1.02 -3.60
N ILE A 156 19.92 0.47 -3.52
CA ILE A 156 20.75 0.49 -2.32
C ILE A 156 21.01 1.93 -1.88
N SER A 157 21.51 2.78 -2.77
CA SER A 157 21.79 4.18 -2.48
C SER A 157 20.56 4.94 -2.00
N LYS A 158 19.40 4.67 -2.61
CA LYS A 158 18.11 5.28 -2.20
C LYS A 158 17.69 4.82 -0.80
N PHE A 159 17.89 3.54 -0.48
CA PHE A 159 17.62 3.02 0.86
C PHE A 159 18.56 3.65 1.89
N GLU A 160 19.87 3.67 1.64
CA GLU A 160 20.88 4.27 2.54
C GLU A 160 20.63 5.76 2.78
N ASN A 161 20.24 6.52 1.75
CA ASN A 161 19.93 7.96 1.88
C ASN A 161 18.70 8.23 2.79
N ASN A 162 17.84 7.23 2.98
CA ASN A 162 16.73 7.34 3.90
C ASN A 162 17.15 7.19 5.37
N PHE A 163 18.36 6.70 5.65
CA PHE A 163 18.82 6.44 7.01
C PHE A 163 20.21 7.02 7.23
N LYS A 164 20.41 7.71 8.35
CA LYS A 164 21.75 8.07 8.78
C LYS A 164 22.46 6.82 9.29
N ASN A 165 23.69 6.59 8.85
CA ASN A 165 24.59 5.54 9.35
C ASN A 165 24.19 4.10 8.98
N ILE A 166 23.24 3.86 8.07
CA ILE A 166 22.97 2.54 7.53
C ILE A 166 23.81 2.32 6.27
N LYS A 167 24.46 1.16 6.20
CA LYS A 167 25.13 0.64 5.01
C LYS A 167 24.46 -0.66 4.60
N VAL A 168 24.09 -0.79 3.32
CA VAL A 168 23.55 -2.02 2.75
C VAL A 168 24.69 -2.86 2.23
N ILE A 169 24.84 -4.07 2.76
CA ILE A 169 25.86 -5.06 2.37
C ILE A 169 25.40 -5.82 1.13
N SER A 170 24.12 -6.20 1.09
CA SER A 170 23.53 -6.89 -0.04
C SER A 170 22.05 -6.57 -0.19
N TYR A 171 21.55 -6.59 -1.43
CA TYR A 171 20.16 -6.42 -1.79
C TYR A 171 19.72 -7.52 -2.76
N LYS A 172 18.53 -8.06 -2.54
CA LYS A 172 17.84 -8.92 -3.49
C LYS A 172 16.33 -8.73 -3.42
N ASN A 173 15.64 -9.07 -4.50
CA ASN A 173 14.19 -9.06 -4.53
C ASN A 173 13.63 -10.37 -5.12
N GLU A 174 12.37 -10.63 -4.82
CA GLU A 174 11.57 -11.73 -5.37
C GLU A 174 10.27 -11.14 -5.94
N ASN A 175 9.80 -11.74 -7.03
CA ASN A 175 8.53 -11.41 -7.69
C ASN A 175 8.46 -9.99 -8.28
N LEU A 176 9.58 -9.36 -8.60
CA LEU A 176 9.58 -8.03 -9.22
C LEU A 176 8.76 -8.01 -10.50
N LYS A 177 8.86 -9.07 -11.33
CA LYS A 177 8.15 -9.23 -12.60
C LYS A 177 6.85 -10.02 -12.49
N ASP A 178 6.64 -10.75 -11.41
CA ASP A 178 5.43 -11.54 -11.15
C ASP A 178 4.44 -10.67 -10.36
N ILE A 179 3.60 -9.94 -11.08
CA ILE A 179 2.72 -8.92 -10.51
C ILE A 179 1.59 -9.49 -9.63
N ASP A 180 1.25 -10.78 -9.81
CA ASP A 180 0.20 -11.44 -9.03
C ASP A 180 0.67 -11.92 -7.66
N LYS A 181 1.97 -11.84 -7.40
CA LYS A 181 2.58 -12.20 -6.12
C LYS A 181 3.04 -10.97 -5.34
N PRO A 182 3.15 -11.06 -4.01
CA PRO A 182 3.78 -10.01 -3.21
C PRO A 182 5.20 -9.71 -3.73
N LEU A 183 5.56 -8.43 -3.82
CA LEU A 183 6.95 -8.04 -4.01
C LEU A 183 7.66 -8.18 -2.67
N ILE A 184 8.76 -8.92 -2.65
CA ILE A 184 9.58 -9.12 -1.45
C ILE A 184 10.98 -8.58 -1.73
N GLU A 185 11.46 -7.74 -0.82
CA GLU A 185 12.80 -7.18 -0.86
C GLU A 185 13.58 -7.57 0.40
N TYR A 186 14.84 -7.92 0.24
CA TYR A 186 15.74 -8.27 1.32
C TYR A 186 16.97 -7.37 1.30
N PHE A 187 17.25 -6.74 2.43
CA PHE A 187 18.43 -5.94 2.65
C PHE A 187 19.24 -6.56 3.78
N GLU A 188 20.51 -6.85 3.54
CA GLU A 188 21.47 -7.14 4.59
C GLU A 188 22.19 -5.85 4.94
N ILE A 189 22.19 -5.47 6.22
CA ILE A 189 22.61 -4.13 6.63
C ILE A 189 23.62 -4.15 7.76
N SER A 190 24.40 -3.09 7.82
CA SER A 190 25.22 -2.70 8.95
C SER A 190 24.88 -1.28 9.35
N ILE A 191 24.75 -1.02 10.66
CA ILE A 191 24.48 0.30 11.21
C ILE A 191 25.63 0.66 12.14
N GLU A 192 26.32 1.73 11.83
CA GLU A 192 27.36 2.30 12.67
C GLU A 192 26.71 3.35 13.58
N ASN A 193 26.26 2.92 14.75
CA ASN A 193 25.76 3.84 15.76
C ASN A 193 26.91 4.29 16.64
N GLY A 194 27.25 5.58 16.53
CA GLY A 194 28.20 6.19 17.43
C GLY A 194 27.73 6.05 18.89
N ASP A 195 28.67 5.74 19.78
CA ASP A 195 28.43 5.79 21.22
C ASP A 195 28.25 7.27 21.64
N ILE A 196 27.10 7.56 22.27
CA ILE A 196 26.84 8.86 22.88
C ILE A 196 26.74 8.61 24.40
N ASN A 197 27.83 8.88 25.12
CA ASN A 197 27.88 8.67 26.57
C ASN A 197 27.57 7.23 27.02
N GLY A 198 28.02 6.22 26.29
CA GLY A 198 27.76 4.80 26.58
C GLY A 198 26.37 4.33 26.14
N MET A 199 25.64 5.12 25.34
CA MET A 199 24.31 4.76 24.85
C MET A 199 24.29 4.64 23.34
N HIS A 200 23.59 3.61 22.85
CA HIS A 200 23.29 3.41 21.44
C HIS A 200 21.79 3.64 21.21
N TYR A 201 21.45 4.48 20.22
CA TYR A 201 20.06 4.79 19.88
C TYR A 201 19.70 4.14 18.55
N LEU A 202 18.58 3.46 18.50
CA LEU A 202 18.04 2.87 17.28
C LEU A 202 16.53 3.06 17.24
N ASN A 203 16.02 3.72 16.21
CA ASN A 203 14.58 3.82 16.00
C ASN A 203 14.07 2.53 15.32
N PRO A 204 13.20 1.74 15.99
CA PRO A 204 12.72 0.47 15.46
C PRO A 204 11.72 0.61 14.33
N PHE A 205 11.24 1.83 14.04
CA PHE A 205 10.20 2.09 13.04
C PHE A 205 10.75 2.41 11.65
N PHE A 206 12.07 2.49 11.48
CA PHE A 206 12.73 2.68 10.19
C PHE A 206 12.13 3.81 9.34
N GLU A 207 11.67 3.48 8.12
CA GLU A 207 11.10 4.45 7.18
C GLU A 207 9.92 5.24 7.79
N ASN A 208 9.14 4.61 8.66
CA ASN A 208 7.99 5.25 9.29
C ASN A 208 8.37 6.38 10.26
N SER A 209 9.60 6.39 10.77
CA SER A 209 10.10 7.50 11.59
C SER A 209 10.20 8.83 10.82
N LYS A 210 10.09 8.80 9.49
CA LYS A 210 10.09 9.99 8.62
C LYS A 210 8.70 10.40 8.14
N MET A 211 7.66 9.69 8.55
CA MET A 211 6.29 10.07 8.18
C MET A 211 5.95 11.47 8.66
N SER A 212 5.25 12.20 7.83
CA SER A 212 4.63 13.47 8.18
C SER A 212 3.12 13.36 8.05
N ASN A 213 2.40 14.08 8.91
CA ASN A 213 0.94 14.08 8.84
C ASN A 213 0.49 14.73 7.53
N PRO A 214 -0.21 13.99 6.63
CA PRO A 214 -0.70 14.56 5.38
C PRO A 214 -1.85 15.55 5.60
N PHE A 215 -2.50 15.52 6.77
CA PHE A 215 -3.66 16.32 7.11
C PHE A 215 -3.23 17.64 7.77
N LYS A 216 -2.87 18.63 6.94
CA LYS A 216 -2.36 19.94 7.38
C LYS A 216 -3.47 20.90 7.81
N GLN A 217 -4.61 20.85 7.12
CA GLN A 217 -5.73 21.76 7.36
C GLN A 217 -6.44 21.46 8.67
N GLU A 218 -7.05 22.49 9.28
CA GLU A 218 -7.82 22.33 10.50
C GLU A 218 -9.13 21.61 10.23
N ASP A 219 -9.85 22.05 9.21
CA ASP A 219 -11.12 21.47 8.75
C ASP A 219 -11.07 21.10 7.28
N ARG A 220 -12.02 20.26 6.85
CA ARG A 220 -12.13 19.80 5.48
C ARG A 220 -13.57 19.74 5.01
N LEU A 221 -13.85 20.33 3.85
CA LEU A 221 -15.19 20.32 3.24
C LEU A 221 -15.48 19.01 2.48
N TYR A 222 -14.45 18.44 1.88
CA TYR A 222 -14.54 17.21 1.09
C TYR A 222 -14.04 16.01 1.86
N PRO A 223 -14.60 14.80 1.61
CA PRO A 223 -14.12 13.56 2.21
C PRO A 223 -12.63 13.31 1.94
N VAL A 224 -11.99 12.57 2.83
CA VAL A 224 -10.69 11.93 2.56
C VAL A 224 -10.98 10.58 1.94
N ASP A 225 -10.53 10.39 0.70
CA ASP A 225 -10.71 9.14 -0.04
C ASP A 225 -9.35 8.51 -0.36
N PHE A 226 -9.05 7.42 0.33
CA PHE A 226 -7.84 6.62 0.13
C PHE A 226 -7.95 5.66 -1.06
N GLY A 227 -9.16 5.44 -1.59
CA GLY A 227 -9.43 4.49 -2.68
C GLY A 227 -9.41 3.02 -2.24
N TYR A 228 -8.56 2.63 -1.32
CA TYR A 228 -8.41 1.27 -0.80
C TYR A 228 -8.03 1.25 0.68
N THR A 229 -8.20 0.10 1.31
CA THR A 229 -7.79 -0.11 2.71
C THR A 229 -6.30 -0.45 2.78
N GLN A 230 -5.66 -0.06 3.89
CA GLN A 230 -4.20 -0.13 4.05
C GLN A 230 -3.81 -0.83 5.34
N SER A 231 -2.70 -1.56 5.30
CA SER A 231 -2.07 -2.15 6.47
C SER A 231 -0.56 -2.02 6.38
N ASN A 232 0.04 -1.47 7.43
CA ASN A 232 1.48 -1.34 7.56
C ASN A 232 1.90 -1.99 8.88
N THR A 233 2.72 -3.04 8.81
CA THR A 233 3.22 -3.74 9.99
C THR A 233 4.74 -3.69 10.03
N ILE A 234 5.29 -3.30 11.17
CA ILE A 234 6.71 -3.40 11.46
C ILE A 234 6.88 -4.43 12.58
N LEU A 235 7.71 -5.42 12.34
CA LEU A 235 8.21 -6.33 13.36
C LEU A 235 9.73 -6.19 13.44
N PHE A 236 10.19 -5.62 14.53
CA PHE A 236 11.59 -5.39 14.79
C PHE A 236 12.06 -6.28 15.94
N SER A 237 13.23 -6.89 15.76
CA SER A 237 13.90 -7.70 16.78
C SER A 237 15.38 -7.36 16.82
N LEU A 238 15.91 -7.05 18.00
CA LEU A 238 17.31 -6.78 18.24
C LEU A 238 17.85 -7.70 19.34
N GLU A 239 18.85 -8.50 19.00
CA GLU A 239 19.63 -9.25 19.97
C GLU A 239 20.76 -8.40 20.54
N LEU A 240 21.01 -8.53 21.84
CA LEU A 240 22.02 -7.78 22.59
C LEU A 240 23.09 -8.73 23.14
N PRO A 241 24.37 -8.32 23.13
CA PRO A 241 25.40 -9.07 23.84
C PRO A 241 25.25 -8.90 25.38
N PRO A 242 25.82 -9.80 26.20
CA PRO A 242 25.58 -9.84 27.65
C PRO A 242 25.94 -8.57 28.43
N ASN A 243 26.85 -7.75 27.91
CA ASN A 243 27.31 -6.50 28.52
C ASN A 243 26.40 -5.29 28.18
N PHE A 244 25.36 -5.49 27.38
CA PHE A 244 24.38 -4.46 27.04
C PHE A 244 23.03 -4.73 27.68
N LYS A 245 22.31 -3.66 27.99
CA LYS A 245 20.91 -3.71 28.46
C LYS A 245 20.05 -2.69 27.74
N VAL A 246 18.78 -3.00 27.58
CA VAL A 246 17.79 -2.04 27.08
C VAL A 246 17.49 -1.02 28.19
N VAL A 247 17.70 0.26 27.88
CA VAL A 247 17.38 1.37 28.79
C VAL A 247 15.95 1.85 28.59
N SER A 248 15.51 1.92 27.31
CA SER A 248 14.18 2.37 26.92
C SER A 248 13.72 1.63 25.67
N ALA A 249 12.43 1.43 25.55
CA ALA A 249 11.75 0.94 24.35
C ALA A 249 10.40 1.66 24.21
N PRO A 250 9.81 1.73 23.00
CA PRO A 250 8.50 2.34 22.81
C PRO A 250 7.45 1.74 23.77
N GLU A 251 6.67 2.60 24.44
CA GLU A 251 5.59 2.14 25.30
C GLU A 251 4.50 1.45 24.50
N SER A 252 3.94 0.37 25.05
CA SER A 252 2.84 -0.35 24.41
C SER A 252 1.56 0.49 24.46
N GLN A 253 1.02 0.79 23.26
CA GLN A 253 -0.14 1.66 23.11
C GLN A 253 -1.08 1.11 22.02
N SER A 254 -2.36 1.50 22.12
CA SER A 254 -3.38 1.19 21.12
C SER A 254 -4.27 2.40 20.91
N LEU A 255 -4.45 2.79 19.66
CA LEU A 255 -5.35 3.86 19.20
C LEU A 255 -6.33 3.28 18.23
N SER A 256 -7.60 3.66 18.27
CA SER A 256 -8.64 3.16 17.39
C SER A 256 -9.62 4.26 17.03
N LEU A 257 -9.99 4.31 15.77
CA LEU A 257 -11.13 5.10 15.31
C LEU A 257 -12.44 4.34 15.58
N GLU A 258 -13.52 5.06 15.63
CA GLU A 258 -14.87 4.48 15.77
C GLU A 258 -15.13 3.42 14.68
N GLN A 259 -15.94 2.43 15.00
CA GLN A 259 -16.30 1.32 14.11
C GLN A 259 -15.10 0.59 13.49
N ASN A 260 -13.94 0.64 14.17
CA ASN A 260 -12.71 0.04 13.66
C ASN A 260 -12.24 0.61 12.30
N ALA A 261 -12.59 1.87 12.00
CA ALA A 261 -12.28 2.50 10.71
C ALA A 261 -10.76 2.68 10.46
N GLY A 262 -9.97 2.75 11.52
CA GLY A 262 -8.51 2.80 11.49
C GLY A 262 -7.94 2.50 12.86
N ASN A 263 -6.77 1.89 12.92
CA ASN A 263 -6.13 1.51 14.17
C ASN A 263 -4.62 1.70 14.11
N PHE A 264 -4.06 1.98 15.26
CA PHE A 264 -2.62 1.89 15.50
C PHE A 264 -2.38 1.11 16.77
N THR A 265 -1.45 0.18 16.72
CA THR A 265 -0.95 -0.53 17.90
C THR A 265 0.57 -0.58 17.88
N VAL A 266 1.17 -0.39 19.04
CA VAL A 266 2.59 -0.69 19.27
C VAL A 266 2.70 -1.55 20.51
N LYS A 267 3.54 -2.58 20.43
CA LYS A 267 3.84 -3.48 21.55
C LYS A 267 5.34 -3.71 21.60
N SER A 268 5.91 -3.55 22.77
CA SER A 268 7.32 -3.85 23.06
C SER A 268 7.44 -5.00 24.05
N ALA A 269 8.38 -5.88 23.82
CA ALA A 269 8.76 -6.94 24.75
C ALA A 269 10.28 -6.90 24.94
N ILE A 270 10.72 -6.87 26.19
CA ILE A 270 12.13 -6.87 26.58
C ILE A 270 12.41 -8.17 27.32
N GLU A 271 13.29 -8.97 26.75
CA GLU A 271 13.85 -10.17 27.36
C GLU A 271 15.32 -9.91 27.72
N SER A 272 15.98 -10.81 28.45
CA SER A 272 17.34 -10.57 28.98
C SER A 272 18.35 -10.06 27.95
N PHE A 273 18.31 -10.61 26.72
CA PHE A 273 19.25 -10.28 25.63
C PHE A 273 18.55 -9.96 24.32
N LYS A 274 17.30 -9.56 24.38
CA LYS A 274 16.51 -9.31 23.18
C LYS A 274 15.42 -8.28 23.45
N VAL A 275 15.26 -7.36 22.50
CA VAL A 275 14.10 -6.49 22.45
C VAL A 275 13.31 -6.75 21.15
N THR A 276 12.01 -6.82 21.27
CA THR A 276 11.11 -6.96 20.13
C THR A 276 10.08 -5.83 20.17
N VAL A 277 9.91 -5.14 19.05
CA VAL A 277 8.88 -4.11 18.89
C VAL A 277 8.01 -4.50 17.69
N LYS A 278 6.70 -4.57 17.91
CA LYS A 278 5.72 -4.76 16.85
C LYS A 278 4.82 -3.54 16.77
N SER A 279 4.74 -2.94 15.60
CA SER A 279 3.79 -1.85 15.29
C SER A 279 2.88 -2.28 14.15
N THR A 280 1.61 -1.94 14.23
CA THR A 280 0.63 -2.14 13.15
C THR A 280 -0.23 -0.89 13.03
N PHE A 281 -0.26 -0.31 11.83
CA PHE A 281 -1.13 0.80 11.46
C PHE A 281 -2.06 0.33 10.35
N THR A 282 -3.37 0.53 10.52
CA THR A 282 -4.37 0.14 9.51
C THR A 282 -5.36 1.25 9.25
N ILE A 283 -5.77 1.38 8.00
CA ILE A 283 -6.92 2.15 7.54
C ILE A 283 -7.90 1.15 6.92
N ASN A 284 -8.99 0.87 7.63
CA ASN A 284 -9.90 -0.24 7.32
C ASN A 284 -11.11 0.18 6.48
N LYS A 285 -11.24 1.45 6.15
CA LYS A 285 -12.20 1.95 5.16
C LYS A 285 -11.53 2.96 4.23
N SER A 286 -11.97 3.02 2.98
CA SER A 286 -11.35 3.87 1.97
C SER A 286 -11.82 5.32 2.01
N LEU A 287 -13.03 5.60 2.52
CA LEU A 287 -13.65 6.92 2.47
C LEU A 287 -13.99 7.41 3.88
N PHE A 288 -13.46 8.57 4.27
CA PHE A 288 -13.76 9.26 5.52
C PHE A 288 -14.48 10.58 5.23
N TYR A 289 -15.67 10.75 5.79
CA TYR A 289 -16.43 11.98 5.63
C TYR A 289 -15.84 13.12 6.47
N ASN A 290 -16.28 14.35 6.19
CA ASN A 290 -15.78 15.56 6.84
C ASN A 290 -15.91 15.54 8.38
N ASN A 291 -16.99 14.95 8.91
CA ASN A 291 -17.20 14.78 10.36
C ASN A 291 -16.21 13.77 11.02
N GLU A 292 -15.55 12.94 10.24
CA GLU A 292 -14.53 11.96 10.72
C GLU A 292 -13.10 12.49 10.58
N TYR A 293 -12.93 13.61 9.87
CA TYR A 293 -11.63 14.16 9.52
C TYR A 293 -10.76 14.47 10.75
N ALA A 294 -11.33 15.08 11.78
CA ALA A 294 -10.60 15.46 12.99
C ALA A 294 -10.02 14.22 13.70
N SER A 295 -10.81 13.15 13.82
CA SER A 295 -10.36 11.88 14.42
C SER A 295 -9.28 11.19 13.60
N LEU A 296 -9.44 11.18 12.28
CA LEU A 296 -8.43 10.64 11.35
C LEU A 296 -7.10 11.41 11.45
N LYS A 297 -7.16 12.74 11.44
CA LYS A 297 -5.99 13.62 11.60
C LYS A 297 -5.27 13.38 12.93
N GLU A 298 -6.02 13.19 14.01
CA GLU A 298 -5.46 12.93 15.34
C GLU A 298 -4.82 11.52 15.43
N LEU A 299 -5.43 10.49 14.83
CA LEU A 299 -4.83 9.16 14.72
C LEU A 299 -3.45 9.23 14.04
N TYR A 300 -3.34 9.92 12.89
CA TYR A 300 -2.06 10.11 12.21
C TYR A 300 -1.06 10.90 13.06
N LYS A 301 -1.50 11.96 13.71
CA LYS A 301 -0.64 12.81 14.56
C LYS A 301 -0.04 12.01 15.69
N GLN A 302 -0.84 11.23 16.43
CA GLN A 302 -0.37 10.40 17.54
C GLN A 302 0.54 9.26 17.08
N THR A 303 0.16 8.58 15.99
CA THR A 303 0.99 7.53 15.39
C THR A 303 2.38 8.06 15.00
N ILE A 304 2.42 9.21 14.34
CA ILE A 304 3.68 9.84 13.91
C ILE A 304 4.51 10.30 15.10
N ALA A 305 3.89 10.81 16.16
CA ALA A 305 4.59 11.16 17.39
C ALA A 305 5.31 9.94 17.99
N ILE A 306 4.63 8.78 18.03
CA ILE A 306 5.21 7.52 18.51
C ILE A 306 6.35 7.05 17.59
N TYR A 307 6.18 7.10 16.28
CA TYR A 307 7.22 6.71 15.32
C TYR A 307 8.48 7.59 15.39
N ASN A 308 8.33 8.84 15.82
CA ASN A 308 9.44 9.80 15.96
C ASN A 308 10.08 9.79 17.35
N THR A 309 9.54 9.01 18.30
CA THR A 309 10.16 8.84 19.61
C THR A 309 11.46 8.03 19.44
N PRO A 310 12.59 8.52 19.95
CA PRO A 310 13.88 7.85 19.83
C PRO A 310 13.95 6.56 20.66
#